data_f07f5d05ecc51fdd7ab21d721ed868bd
#
_entry.id   f07f5d05ecc51fdd7ab21d721ed868bd
#
_cell.length_a   1.000
_cell.length_b   1.000
_cell.length_c   1.000
_cell.angle_alpha   90.00
_cell.angle_beta   90.00
_cell.angle_gamma   90.00
#
_symmetry.space_group_name_H-M   'P 1'
#
loop_
_entity.id
_entity.type
_entity.pdbx_description
1 polymer ?
#
loop_
_entity_poly.entity_id
_entity_poly.type
_entity_poly.pdbx_seq_one_letter_code
_entity_poly.pdbx_strand_id
1 'polypeptide(L)'
;MNASGRDRLLSVAAIAGALFDAVTVAAGGRVLFGGDAPRAAAGATVSFVLWFNFLAGFCYVAAAVGLWFRLSWAVVLSALIALTTLIVFAAFGFHVFNGGEFESRTVAAMIFRVLVWMVIAWVGFARMKRMR
;
A
#
# COMPACT_ATOMS: atom_id res chain seq x y z
N MET A 1 -22.10 11.69 4.12
CA MET A 1 -22.17 10.32 3.56
C MET A 1 -22.83 9.39 4.58
N ASN A 2 -23.84 8.66 4.17
CA ASN A 2 -24.57 7.75 5.07
C ASN A 2 -23.78 6.44 5.30
N ALA A 3 -24.27 5.57 6.22
CA ALA A 3 -23.60 4.32 6.57
C ALA A 3 -23.41 3.39 5.35
N SER A 4 -24.45 3.27 4.51
CA SER A 4 -24.39 2.45 3.30
C SER A 4 -23.31 2.96 2.31
N GLY A 5 -23.22 4.28 2.13
CA GLY A 5 -22.20 4.88 1.26
C GLY A 5 -20.78 4.61 1.74
N ARG A 6 -20.57 4.68 3.06
CA ARG A 6 -19.27 4.37 3.64
C ARG A 6 -18.90 2.90 3.51
N ASP A 7 -19.86 2.03 3.69
CA ASP A 7 -19.64 0.58 3.53
C ASP A 7 -19.26 0.23 2.10
N ARG A 8 -19.92 0.86 1.12
CA ARG A 8 -19.56 0.69 -0.29
C ARG A 8 -18.15 1.23 -0.58
N LEU A 9 -17.84 2.43 -0.07
CA LEU A 9 -16.52 3.01 -0.26
C LEU A 9 -15.43 2.13 0.32
N LEU A 10 -15.65 1.60 1.53
CA LEU A 10 -14.70 0.71 2.19
C LEU A 10 -14.50 -0.58 1.38
N SER A 11 -15.57 -1.19 0.88
CA SER A 11 -15.50 -2.40 0.08
C SER A 11 -14.77 -2.15 -1.25
N VAL A 12 -15.10 -1.07 -1.95
CA VAL A 12 -14.45 -0.71 -3.21
C VAL A 12 -12.96 -0.43 -2.98
N ALA A 13 -12.64 0.33 -1.93
CA ALA A 13 -11.25 0.63 -1.59
C ALA A 13 -10.47 -0.63 -1.24
N ALA A 14 -11.08 -1.56 -0.49
CA ALA A 14 -10.45 -2.84 -0.14
C ALA A 14 -10.16 -3.69 -1.39
N ILE A 15 -11.11 -3.78 -2.31
CA ILE A 15 -10.92 -4.51 -3.58
C ILE A 15 -9.82 -3.86 -4.41
N ALA A 16 -9.88 -2.55 -4.59
CA ALA A 16 -8.88 -1.81 -5.37
C ALA A 16 -7.49 -1.96 -4.75
N GLY A 17 -7.39 -1.82 -3.43
CA GLY A 17 -6.14 -2.02 -2.68
C GLY A 17 -5.61 -3.44 -2.84
N ALA A 18 -6.45 -4.45 -2.70
CA ALA A 18 -6.05 -5.86 -2.84
C ALA A 18 -5.51 -6.17 -4.23
N LEU A 19 -6.19 -5.68 -5.28
CA LEU A 19 -5.74 -5.86 -6.66
C LEU A 19 -4.41 -5.17 -6.91
N PHE A 20 -4.28 -3.92 -6.48
CA PHE A 20 -3.04 -3.15 -6.62
C PHE A 20 -1.89 -3.83 -5.89
N ASP A 21 -2.13 -4.27 -4.65
CA ASP A 21 -1.10 -4.89 -3.82
C ASP A 21 -0.71 -6.27 -4.32
N ALA A 22 -1.66 -7.06 -4.84
CA ALA A 22 -1.35 -8.34 -5.48
C ALA A 22 -0.43 -8.15 -6.69
N VAL A 23 -0.72 -7.16 -7.52
CA VAL A 23 0.13 -6.80 -8.66
C VAL A 23 1.51 -6.36 -8.17
N THR A 24 1.57 -5.55 -7.11
CA THR A 24 2.83 -5.08 -6.52
C THR A 24 3.67 -6.24 -5.99
N VAL A 25 3.06 -7.21 -5.30
CA VAL A 25 3.77 -8.41 -4.80
C VAL A 25 4.32 -9.22 -5.98
N ALA A 26 3.51 -9.45 -7.00
CA ALA A 26 3.93 -10.20 -8.18
C ALA A 26 5.07 -9.48 -8.91
N ALA A 27 4.94 -8.18 -9.14
CA ALA A 27 5.96 -7.37 -9.82
C ALA A 27 7.25 -7.32 -9.01
N GLY A 28 7.15 -7.05 -7.69
CA GLY A 28 8.31 -7.03 -6.80
C GLY A 28 9.03 -8.36 -6.73
N GLY A 29 8.29 -9.45 -6.64
CA GLY A 29 8.84 -10.80 -6.64
C GLY A 29 9.59 -11.12 -7.93
N ARG A 30 9.06 -10.69 -9.07
CA ARG A 30 9.74 -10.87 -10.36
C ARG A 30 11.07 -10.11 -10.41
N VAL A 31 11.12 -8.89 -9.90
CA VAL A 31 12.35 -8.10 -9.86
C VAL A 31 13.36 -8.71 -8.89
N LEU A 32 12.91 -9.14 -7.70
CA LEU A 32 13.79 -9.69 -6.67
C LEU A 32 14.33 -11.07 -7.02
N PHE A 33 13.52 -11.92 -7.64
CA PHE A 33 13.83 -13.35 -7.80
C PHE A 33 13.84 -13.84 -9.25
N GLY A 34 13.43 -13.01 -10.21
CA GLY A 34 13.26 -13.40 -11.62
C GLY A 34 14.50 -13.27 -12.49
N GLY A 35 15.64 -12.83 -11.94
CA GLY A 35 16.89 -12.70 -12.66
C GLY A 35 17.09 -11.36 -13.35
N ASP A 36 18.00 -11.32 -14.34
CA ASP A 36 18.47 -10.05 -14.93
C ASP A 36 17.44 -9.34 -15.81
N ALA A 37 16.64 -10.08 -16.57
CA ALA A 37 15.68 -9.47 -17.49
C ALA A 37 14.59 -8.65 -16.78
N PRO A 38 13.91 -9.17 -15.72
CA PRO A 38 12.96 -8.37 -14.95
C PRO A 38 13.64 -7.17 -14.25
N ARG A 39 14.87 -7.33 -13.75
CA ARG A 39 15.60 -6.23 -13.12
C ARG A 39 15.91 -5.12 -14.10
N ALA A 40 16.37 -5.47 -15.30
CA ALA A 40 16.63 -4.51 -16.37
C ALA A 40 15.36 -3.77 -16.78
N ALA A 41 14.23 -4.49 -16.91
CA ALA A 41 12.94 -3.90 -17.25
C ALA A 41 12.41 -2.96 -16.17
N ALA A 42 12.73 -3.23 -14.90
CA ALA A 42 12.32 -2.38 -13.77
C ALA A 42 13.08 -1.04 -13.72
N GLY A 43 14.28 -0.98 -14.28
CA GLY A 43 15.09 0.24 -14.31
C GLY A 43 15.77 0.55 -12.98
N ALA A 44 15.82 1.83 -12.61
CA ALA A 44 16.49 2.32 -11.39
C ALA A 44 15.66 2.06 -10.14
N THR A 45 15.68 0.82 -9.64
CA THR A 45 14.95 0.45 -8.43
C THR A 45 15.74 0.86 -7.18
N VAL A 46 14.98 1.21 -6.11
CA VAL A 46 15.55 1.52 -4.80
C VAL A 46 15.32 0.28 -3.92
N SER A 47 16.41 -0.38 -3.52
CA SER A 47 16.35 -1.69 -2.88
C SER A 47 15.48 -1.74 -1.63
N PHE A 48 15.62 -0.78 -0.70
CA PHE A 48 14.83 -0.81 0.52
C PHE A 48 13.33 -0.59 0.26
N VAL A 49 12.98 0.23 -0.75
CA VAL A 49 11.58 0.44 -1.15
C VAL A 49 11.03 -0.83 -1.79
N LEU A 50 11.80 -1.47 -2.65
CA LEU A 50 11.40 -2.70 -3.33
C LEU A 50 11.12 -3.82 -2.34
N TRP A 51 12.03 -4.05 -1.38
CA TRP A 51 11.84 -5.05 -0.34
C TRP A 51 10.68 -4.74 0.57
N PHE A 52 10.55 -3.46 0.99
CA PHE A 52 9.41 -3.03 1.80
C PHE A 52 8.10 -3.31 1.08
N ASN A 53 7.99 -2.90 -0.18
CA ASN A 53 6.76 -3.07 -0.95
C ASN A 53 6.40 -4.54 -1.15
N PHE A 54 7.41 -5.39 -1.39
CA PHE A 54 7.19 -6.83 -1.54
C PHE A 54 6.68 -7.46 -0.25
N LEU A 55 7.40 -7.23 0.86
CA LEU A 55 7.05 -7.82 2.15
C LEU A 55 5.74 -7.25 2.71
N ALA A 56 5.56 -5.95 2.61
CA ALA A 56 4.36 -5.27 3.08
C ALA A 56 3.14 -5.62 2.23
N GLY A 57 3.33 -6.00 0.97
CA GLY A 57 2.24 -6.40 0.09
C GLY A 57 1.40 -7.54 0.67
N PHE A 58 2.03 -8.48 1.36
CA PHE A 58 1.31 -9.55 2.05
C PHE A 58 0.43 -9.00 3.17
N CYS A 59 0.94 -8.01 3.92
CA CYS A 59 0.15 -7.33 4.96
C CYS A 59 -1.01 -6.54 4.35
N TYR A 60 -0.80 -5.93 3.20
CA TYR A 60 -1.85 -5.18 2.50
C TYR A 60 -3.00 -6.10 2.08
N VAL A 61 -2.67 -7.27 1.53
CA VAL A 61 -3.69 -8.25 1.14
C VAL A 61 -4.45 -8.74 2.38
N ALA A 62 -3.74 -9.04 3.47
CA ALA A 62 -4.38 -9.45 4.73
C ALA A 62 -5.33 -8.36 5.26
N ALA A 63 -4.90 -7.09 5.24
CA ALA A 63 -5.74 -5.97 5.66
C ALA A 63 -6.97 -5.82 4.76
N ALA A 64 -6.82 -5.96 3.45
CA ALA A 64 -7.93 -5.87 2.50
C ALA A 64 -8.96 -6.97 2.75
N VAL A 65 -8.52 -8.21 2.99
CA VAL A 65 -9.40 -9.33 3.33
C VAL A 65 -10.12 -9.06 4.64
N GLY A 66 -9.41 -8.60 5.66
CA GLY A 66 -10.00 -8.25 6.96
C GLY A 66 -11.02 -7.13 6.86
N LEU A 67 -10.77 -6.14 6.02
CA LEU A 67 -11.72 -5.04 5.76
C LEU A 67 -12.97 -5.53 5.03
N TRP A 68 -12.81 -6.46 4.10
CA TRP A 68 -13.94 -7.09 3.41
C TRP A 68 -14.87 -7.77 4.39
N PHE A 69 -14.30 -8.50 5.37
CA PHE A 69 -15.07 -9.14 6.44
C PHE A 69 -15.40 -8.19 7.60
N ARG A 70 -15.00 -6.92 7.50
CA ARG A 70 -15.33 -5.85 8.46
C ARG A 70 -14.77 -6.10 9.86
N LEU A 71 -13.57 -6.67 9.90
CA LEU A 71 -12.88 -6.97 11.15
C LEU A 71 -12.18 -5.72 11.68
N SER A 72 -12.29 -5.48 12.98
CA SER A 72 -11.73 -4.26 13.60
C SER A 72 -10.22 -4.21 13.55
N TRP A 73 -9.53 -5.35 13.67
CA TRP A 73 -8.07 -5.39 13.59
C TRP A 73 -7.56 -4.92 12.21
N ALA A 74 -8.35 -5.13 11.15
CA ALA A 74 -7.98 -4.70 9.81
C ALA A 74 -7.92 -3.17 9.69
N VAL A 75 -8.76 -2.45 10.44
CA VAL A 75 -8.74 -0.99 10.49
C VAL A 75 -7.44 -0.50 11.13
N VAL A 76 -7.04 -1.10 12.25
CA VAL A 76 -5.78 -0.78 12.92
C VAL A 76 -4.60 -1.11 12.01
N LEU A 77 -4.62 -2.26 11.36
CA LEU A 77 -3.59 -2.65 10.41
C LEU A 77 -3.49 -1.65 9.25
N SER A 78 -4.63 -1.18 8.73
CA SER A 78 -4.68 -0.15 7.67
C SER A 78 -4.00 1.15 8.09
N ALA A 79 -4.22 1.58 9.34
CA ALA A 79 -3.56 2.76 9.89
C ALA A 79 -2.04 2.55 10.00
N LEU A 80 -1.61 1.38 10.44
CA LEU A 80 -0.19 1.03 10.52
C LEU A 80 0.44 0.97 9.12
N ILE A 81 -0.26 0.43 8.14
CA ILE A 81 0.18 0.42 6.75
C ILE A 81 0.36 1.84 6.23
N ALA A 82 -0.62 2.72 6.44
CA ALA A 82 -0.54 4.11 6.02
C ALA A 82 0.67 4.80 6.66
N LEU A 83 0.86 4.62 7.96
CA LEU A 83 1.97 5.23 8.69
C LEU A 83 3.33 4.71 8.21
N THR A 84 3.50 3.39 8.12
CA THR A 84 4.77 2.80 7.69
C THR A 84 5.10 3.13 6.24
N THR A 85 4.09 3.15 5.37
CA THR A 85 4.27 3.55 3.97
C THR A 85 4.70 5.01 3.88
N LEU A 86 4.11 5.88 4.70
CA LEU A 86 4.50 7.29 4.76
C LEU A 86 5.95 7.46 5.23
N ILE A 87 6.37 6.70 6.24
CA ILE A 87 7.76 6.72 6.73
C ILE A 87 8.73 6.26 5.63
N VAL A 88 8.41 5.17 4.94
CA VAL A 88 9.26 4.66 3.84
C VAL A 88 9.28 5.66 2.69
N PHE A 89 8.15 6.31 2.39
CA PHE A 89 8.09 7.34 1.37
C PHE A 89 8.96 8.55 1.73
N ALA A 90 8.99 8.94 2.99
CA ALA A 90 9.89 10.01 3.48
C ALA A 90 11.36 9.60 3.33
N ALA A 91 11.71 8.37 3.66
CA ALA A 91 13.06 7.83 3.48
C ALA A 91 13.44 7.79 1.99
N PHE A 92 12.51 7.41 1.14
CA PHE A 92 12.70 7.45 -0.32
C PHE A 92 12.93 8.87 -0.81
N GLY A 93 12.16 9.85 -0.31
CA GLY A 93 12.36 11.27 -0.63
C GLY A 93 13.75 11.76 -0.22
N PHE A 94 14.23 11.33 0.94
CA PHE A 94 15.59 11.63 1.39
C PHE A 94 16.64 11.02 0.45
N HIS A 95 16.42 9.78 -0.01
CA HIS A 95 17.30 9.12 -1.01
C HIS A 95 17.38 9.94 -2.30
N VAL A 96 16.23 10.40 -2.82
CA VAL A 96 16.14 11.22 -4.03
C VAL A 96 16.82 12.57 -3.82
N PHE A 97 16.59 13.20 -2.67
CA PHE A 97 17.20 14.49 -2.32
C PHE A 97 18.73 14.42 -2.31
N ASN A 98 19.31 13.28 -1.90
CA ASN A 98 20.76 13.05 -1.90
C ASN A 98 21.31 12.59 -3.26
N GLY A 99 20.55 12.73 -4.33
CA GLY A 99 20.98 12.41 -5.69
C GLY A 99 20.87 10.94 -6.07
N GLY A 100 20.15 10.13 -5.28
CA GLY A 100 19.92 8.71 -5.60
C GLY A 100 19.05 8.53 -6.84
N GLU A 101 19.34 7.51 -7.63
CA GLU A 101 18.54 7.16 -8.79
C GLU A 101 17.18 6.58 -8.37
N PHE A 102 16.13 6.89 -9.14
CA PHE A 102 14.78 6.40 -8.87
C PHE A 102 13.96 6.36 -10.16
N GLU A 103 12.86 5.60 -10.11
CA GLU A 103 11.87 5.58 -11.17
C GLU A 103 10.65 6.41 -10.78
N SER A 104 10.15 7.23 -11.71
CA SER A 104 8.95 8.04 -11.47
C SER A 104 7.72 7.18 -11.20
N ARG A 105 7.66 5.95 -11.74
CA ARG A 105 6.61 4.97 -11.44
C ARG A 105 6.54 4.63 -9.96
N THR A 106 7.70 4.54 -9.28
CA THR A 106 7.77 4.28 -7.84
C THR A 106 7.15 5.43 -7.06
N VAL A 107 7.43 6.68 -7.45
CA VAL A 107 6.84 7.87 -6.81
C VAL A 107 5.33 7.82 -6.94
N ALA A 108 4.81 7.60 -8.14
CA ALA A 108 3.37 7.54 -8.40
C ALA A 108 2.70 6.41 -7.60
N ALA A 109 3.31 5.22 -7.57
CA ALA A 109 2.79 4.08 -6.83
C ALA A 109 2.77 4.35 -5.32
N MET A 110 3.81 4.98 -4.77
CA MET A 110 3.88 5.31 -3.34
C MET A 110 2.82 6.34 -2.96
N ILE A 111 2.64 7.38 -3.78
CA ILE A 111 1.60 8.39 -3.54
C ILE A 111 0.22 7.73 -3.57
N PHE A 112 -0.07 6.92 -4.57
CA PHE A 112 -1.35 6.21 -4.69
C PHE A 112 -1.60 5.34 -3.46
N ARG A 113 -0.60 4.58 -3.04
CA ARG A 113 -0.71 3.69 -1.88
C ARG A 113 -0.98 4.45 -0.59
N VAL A 114 -0.24 5.53 -0.33
CA VAL A 114 -0.44 6.37 0.86
C VAL A 114 -1.87 6.91 0.88
N LEU A 115 -2.33 7.47 -0.23
CA LEU A 115 -3.68 8.06 -0.31
C LEU A 115 -4.77 7.00 -0.10
N VAL A 116 -4.66 5.84 -0.75
CA VAL A 116 -5.65 4.76 -0.62
C VAL A 116 -5.73 4.28 0.84
N TRP A 117 -4.59 4.00 1.46
CA TRP A 117 -4.58 3.46 2.82
C TRP A 117 -4.96 4.51 3.86
N MET A 118 -4.67 5.80 3.63
CA MET A 118 -5.15 6.89 4.48
C MET A 118 -6.67 7.00 4.43
N VAL A 119 -7.27 6.92 3.24
CA VAL A 119 -8.74 6.94 3.08
C VAL A 119 -9.36 5.73 3.76
N ILE A 120 -8.80 4.55 3.55
CA ILE A 120 -9.28 3.30 4.18
C ILE A 120 -9.24 3.42 5.70
N ALA A 121 -8.13 3.88 6.26
CA ALA A 121 -7.97 4.03 7.71
C ALA A 121 -8.99 5.03 8.25
N TRP A 122 -9.15 6.18 7.59
CA TRP A 122 -10.09 7.22 8.02
C TRP A 122 -11.53 6.73 8.02
N VAL A 123 -11.98 6.12 6.92
CA VAL A 123 -13.34 5.59 6.80
C VAL A 123 -13.56 4.46 7.80
N GLY A 124 -12.57 3.59 7.98
CA GLY A 124 -12.62 2.48 8.93
C GLY A 124 -12.77 2.94 10.38
N PHE A 125 -11.96 3.93 10.79
CA PHE A 125 -12.06 4.50 12.14
C PHE A 125 -13.37 5.24 12.36
N ALA A 126 -13.84 6.00 11.38
CA ALA A 126 -15.14 6.69 11.47
C ALA A 126 -16.28 5.69 11.67
N ARG A 127 -16.18 4.54 11.03
CA ARG A 127 -17.14 3.45 11.19
C ARG A 127 -17.08 2.83 12.59
N MET A 128 -15.87 2.56 13.09
CA MET A 128 -15.69 1.98 14.43
C MET A 128 -16.27 2.87 15.52
N LYS A 129 -16.09 4.19 15.41
CA LYS A 129 -16.66 5.16 16.37
C LYS A 129 -18.19 5.06 16.47
N ARG A 130 -18.87 4.75 15.38
CA ARG A 130 -20.32 4.64 15.35
C ARG A 130 -20.84 3.33 15.95
N MET A 131 -19.99 2.30 16.00
CA MET A 131 -20.33 1.01 16.57
C MET A 131 -20.12 0.96 18.09
N ARG A 132 -19.45 1.96 18.65
CA ARG A 132 -19.28 2.16 20.09
C ARG A 132 -20.34 3.12 20.59
#